data_e778345794cd03d9b8e0fa3d38034626
#
_entry.id   e778345794cd03d9b8e0fa3d38034626
#
_cell.length_a   1.000
_cell.length_b   1.000
_cell.length_c   1.000
_cell.angle_alpha   90.00
_cell.angle_beta   90.00
_cell.angle_gamma   90.00
#
_symmetry.space_group_name_H-M   'P 1'
#
loop_
_entity.id
_entity.type
_entity.pdbx_description
1 polymer ?
#
loop_
_entity_poly.entity_id
_entity_poly.type
_entity_poly.pdbx_seq_one_letter_code
_entity_poly.pdbx_strand_id
1 'polypeptide(L)'
;VVFPDGIGVLPWMLCGTNSIGEATAKKMEEFRLVIWGMHGIYGAGKTMDETFGLIETVEKAAQIYMLTAHLPRKNTIKDEDMVKLVELFGVKYRKDFLDL
;
A
#
# COMPACT_ATOMS: atom_id res chain seq x y z
N VAL A 1 7.55 -5.43 -1.67
CA VAL A 1 7.40 -6.45 -2.72
C VAL A 1 5.97 -6.48 -3.24
N VAL A 2 4.96 -6.59 -2.37
CA VAL A 2 3.54 -6.68 -2.78
C VAL A 2 3.03 -5.35 -3.35
N PHE A 3 3.47 -4.24 -2.81
CA PHE A 3 3.10 -2.89 -3.25
C PHE A 3 4.34 -2.09 -3.67
N PRO A 4 4.97 -2.43 -4.80
CA PRO A 4 6.20 -1.75 -5.24
C PRO A 4 5.97 -0.28 -5.58
N ASP A 5 4.75 0.09 -5.96
CA ASP A 5 4.36 1.47 -6.27
C ASP A 5 3.83 2.22 -5.04
N GLY A 6 3.72 1.52 -3.91
CA GLY A 6 3.16 2.07 -2.68
C GLY A 6 1.65 1.93 -2.58
N ILE A 7 1.05 2.69 -1.68
CA ILE A 7 -0.38 2.70 -1.38
C ILE A 7 -0.86 4.14 -1.47
N GLY A 8 -1.95 4.37 -2.21
CA GLY A 8 -2.57 5.67 -2.31
C GLY A 8 -3.36 6.02 -1.05
N VAL A 9 -3.37 7.29 -0.69
CA VAL A 9 -4.17 7.80 0.43
C VAL A 9 -4.96 9.02 -0.03
N LEU A 10 -6.24 9.02 0.27
CA LEU A 10 -7.10 10.17 0.13
C LEU A 10 -7.51 10.70 1.51
N PRO A 11 -7.60 12.02 1.68
CA PRO A 11 -8.22 12.59 2.87
C PRO A 11 -9.69 12.16 2.94
N TRP A 12 -10.32 12.38 4.09
CA TRP A 12 -11.76 12.14 4.17
C TRP A 12 -12.51 12.94 3.11
N MET A 13 -13.39 12.27 2.40
CA MET A 13 -14.28 12.84 1.39
C MET A 13 -15.68 12.26 1.58
N LEU A 14 -16.70 13.01 1.21
CA LEU A 14 -18.08 12.53 1.30
C LEU A 14 -18.28 11.35 0.33
N CYS A 15 -18.57 10.17 0.87
CA CYS A 15 -18.82 8.98 0.08
C CYS A 15 -20.16 9.11 -0.69
N GLY A 16 -20.27 8.34 -1.79
CA GLY A 16 -21.44 8.40 -2.68
C GLY A 16 -21.46 9.61 -3.61
N THR A 17 -20.39 10.38 -3.69
CA THR A 17 -20.26 11.53 -4.59
C THR A 17 -19.34 11.24 -5.76
N ASN A 18 -19.52 11.98 -6.87
CA ASN A 18 -18.60 11.92 -8.00
C ASN A 18 -17.18 12.35 -7.62
N SER A 19 -17.06 13.29 -6.68
CA SER A 19 -15.77 13.81 -6.22
C SER A 19 -14.85 12.71 -5.66
N ILE A 20 -15.34 11.86 -4.78
CA ILE A 20 -14.53 10.75 -4.24
C ILE A 20 -14.25 9.69 -5.31
N GLY A 21 -15.19 9.45 -6.22
CA GLY A 21 -15.02 8.54 -7.34
C GLY A 21 -13.90 8.99 -8.29
N GLU A 22 -13.91 10.24 -8.69
CA GLU A 22 -12.88 10.83 -9.55
C GLU A 22 -11.50 10.86 -8.87
N ALA A 23 -11.45 11.25 -7.59
CA ALA A 23 -10.21 11.25 -6.81
C ALA A 23 -9.65 9.83 -6.65
N THR A 24 -10.49 8.84 -6.42
CA THR A 24 -10.11 7.43 -6.35
C THR A 24 -9.58 6.94 -7.68
N ALA A 25 -10.30 7.19 -8.78
CA ALA A 25 -9.87 6.79 -10.12
C ALA A 25 -8.49 7.36 -10.48
N LYS A 26 -8.26 8.63 -10.16
CA LYS A 26 -6.95 9.27 -10.37
C LYS A 26 -5.83 8.60 -9.56
N LYS A 27 -6.09 8.25 -8.29
CA LYS A 27 -5.12 7.49 -7.49
C LYS A 27 -4.87 6.09 -8.03
N MET A 28 -5.90 5.44 -8.58
CA MET A 28 -5.80 4.10 -9.15
C MET A 28 -5.01 4.03 -10.48
N GLU A 29 -4.68 5.16 -11.09
CA GLU A 29 -3.71 5.20 -12.20
C GLU A 29 -2.30 4.80 -11.74
N GLU A 30 -1.97 5.03 -10.47
CA GLU A 30 -0.65 4.76 -9.90
C GLU A 30 -0.67 3.60 -8.88
N PHE A 31 -1.73 3.47 -8.10
CA PHE A 31 -1.81 2.55 -6.97
C PHE A 31 -2.89 1.50 -7.16
N ARG A 32 -2.61 0.26 -6.76
CA ARG A 32 -3.61 -0.82 -6.76
C ARG A 32 -4.52 -0.80 -5.54
N LEU A 33 -4.17 -0.02 -4.53
CA LEU A 33 -4.93 0.12 -3.29
C LEU A 33 -4.89 1.57 -2.83
N VAL A 34 -6.04 2.06 -2.42
CA VAL A 34 -6.23 3.42 -1.93
C VAL A 34 -6.93 3.39 -0.58
N ILE A 35 -6.34 4.04 0.42
CA ILE A 35 -6.97 4.25 1.72
C ILE A 35 -7.83 5.50 1.64
N TRP A 36 -9.10 5.35 1.98
CA TRP A 36 -10.02 6.47 2.19
C TRP A 36 -9.97 6.87 3.66
N GLY A 37 -9.43 8.05 3.94
CA GLY A 37 -9.30 8.56 5.29
C GLY A 37 -10.60 8.49 6.07
N MET A 38 -10.57 7.93 7.27
CA MET A 38 -11.73 7.74 8.17
C MET A 38 -12.88 6.91 7.59
N HIS A 39 -12.65 6.14 6.53
CA HIS A 39 -13.70 5.35 5.89
C HIS A 39 -13.29 3.89 5.70
N GLY A 40 -12.23 3.63 4.95
CA GLY A 40 -11.82 2.26 4.63
C GLY A 40 -10.83 2.18 3.49
N ILE A 41 -10.89 1.08 2.75
CA ILE A 41 -9.94 0.74 1.69
C ILE A 41 -10.68 0.46 0.39
N TYR A 42 -10.11 0.93 -0.71
CA TYR A 42 -10.52 0.59 -2.06
C TYR A 42 -9.36 -0.11 -2.79
N GLY A 43 -9.59 -1.29 -3.33
CA GLY A 43 -8.57 -2.07 -4.03
C GLY A 43 -9.03 -2.53 -5.42
N ALA A 44 -8.07 -2.77 -6.30
CA ALA A 44 -8.30 -3.34 -7.62
C ALA A 44 -7.22 -4.38 -7.97
N GLY A 45 -7.62 -5.42 -8.65
CA GLY A 45 -6.76 -6.48 -9.15
C GLY A 45 -7.44 -7.18 -10.33
N LYS A 46 -6.78 -8.17 -10.90
CA LYS A 46 -7.28 -8.92 -12.07
C LYS A 46 -8.45 -9.85 -11.72
N THR A 47 -8.48 -10.33 -10.48
CA THR A 47 -9.52 -11.24 -9.96
C THR A 47 -9.96 -10.78 -8.58
N MET A 48 -11.10 -11.29 -8.11
CA MET A 48 -11.58 -11.05 -6.75
C MET A 48 -10.59 -11.60 -5.71
N ASP A 49 -10.06 -12.78 -5.93
CA ASP A 49 -9.10 -13.42 -5.01
C ASP A 49 -7.81 -12.60 -4.91
N GLU A 50 -7.27 -12.12 -6.04
CA GLU A 50 -6.10 -11.24 -6.03
C GLU A 50 -6.38 -9.95 -5.26
N THR A 51 -7.49 -9.29 -5.56
CA THR A 51 -7.87 -8.02 -4.92
C THR A 51 -8.08 -8.20 -3.42
N PHE A 52 -8.77 -9.25 -3.01
CA PHE A 52 -8.97 -9.56 -1.60
C PHE A 52 -7.64 -9.85 -0.89
N GLY A 53 -6.74 -10.61 -1.51
CA GLY A 53 -5.40 -10.87 -0.99
C GLY A 53 -4.55 -9.61 -0.80
N LEU A 54 -4.64 -8.66 -1.72
CA LEU A 54 -3.98 -7.34 -1.58
C LEU A 54 -4.52 -6.58 -0.36
N ILE A 55 -5.83 -6.53 -0.18
CA ILE A 55 -6.48 -5.86 0.95
C ILE A 55 -6.11 -6.53 2.27
N GLU A 56 -6.17 -7.87 2.35
CA GLU A 56 -5.75 -8.62 3.54
C GLU A 56 -4.28 -8.37 3.91
N THR A 57 -3.40 -8.27 2.92
CA THR A 57 -1.97 -8.01 3.13
C THR A 57 -1.76 -6.65 3.81
N VAL A 58 -2.44 -5.61 3.35
CA VAL A 58 -2.36 -4.27 3.95
C VAL A 58 -2.98 -4.25 5.34
N GLU A 59 -4.13 -4.87 5.52
CA GLU A 59 -4.79 -4.96 6.82
C GLU A 59 -3.90 -5.66 7.85
N LYS A 60 -3.30 -6.79 7.49
CA LYS A 60 -2.39 -7.52 8.36
C LYS A 60 -1.13 -6.69 8.68
N ALA A 61 -0.56 -6.03 7.69
CA ALA A 61 0.61 -5.17 7.90
C ALA A 61 0.28 -3.99 8.84
N ALA A 62 -0.89 -3.39 8.68
CA ALA A 62 -1.36 -2.31 9.55
C ALA A 62 -1.56 -2.79 11.00
N GLN A 63 -2.15 -3.97 11.19
CA GLN A 63 -2.32 -4.57 12.52
C GLN A 63 -0.95 -4.80 13.19
N ILE A 64 0.01 -5.41 12.49
CA ILE A 64 1.36 -5.65 13.02
C ILE A 64 2.05 -4.33 13.35
N TYR A 65 1.94 -3.34 12.46
CA TYR A 65 2.52 -2.02 12.68
C TYR A 65 1.97 -1.39 13.97
N MET A 66 0.66 -1.36 14.15
CA MET A 66 0.02 -0.79 15.34
C MET A 66 0.40 -1.52 16.62
N LEU A 67 0.48 -2.86 16.57
CA LEU A 67 0.88 -3.66 17.73
C LEU A 67 2.35 -3.47 18.12
N THR A 68 3.21 -3.11 17.19
CA THR A 68 4.66 -2.99 17.40
C THR A 68 5.19 -1.57 17.36
N ALA A 69 4.36 -0.56 17.06
CA ALA A 69 4.80 0.82 16.87
C ALA A 69 5.48 1.43 18.12
N HIS A 70 5.09 0.98 19.31
CA HIS A 70 5.64 1.43 20.59
C HIS A 70 6.91 0.66 21.01
N LEU A 71 7.28 -0.39 20.30
CA LEU A 71 8.46 -1.20 20.61
C LEU A 71 9.71 -0.64 19.93
N PRO A 72 10.90 -0.79 20.56
CA PRO A 72 12.13 -0.42 19.89
C PRO A 72 12.38 -1.30 18.65
N ARG A 73 12.67 -0.67 17.53
CA ARG A 73 12.97 -1.34 16.26
C ARG A 73 14.42 -1.72 16.18
N LYS A 74 14.77 -2.98 16.41
CA LYS A 74 16.16 -3.45 16.44
C LYS A 74 16.62 -4.09 15.14
N ASN A 75 15.82 -4.91 14.52
CA ASN A 75 16.18 -5.68 13.31
C ASN A 75 15.25 -5.30 12.16
N THR A 76 15.44 -4.10 11.61
CA THR A 76 14.68 -3.66 10.44
C THR A 76 15.38 -4.11 9.15
N ILE A 77 14.60 -4.32 8.11
CA ILE A 77 15.13 -4.54 6.76
C ILE A 77 15.75 -3.22 6.29
N LYS A 78 17.00 -3.26 5.84
CA LYS A 78 17.69 -2.10 5.28
C LYS A 78 17.33 -1.90 3.82
N ASP A 79 17.55 -0.70 3.32
CA ASP A 79 17.21 -0.35 1.93
C ASP A 79 18.00 -1.20 0.93
N GLU A 80 19.28 -1.50 1.20
CA GLU A 80 20.07 -2.40 0.35
C GLU A 80 19.51 -3.83 0.32
N ASP A 81 18.91 -4.31 1.41
CA ASP A 81 18.27 -5.62 1.46
C ASP A 81 16.93 -5.60 0.74
N MET A 82 16.22 -4.46 0.77
CA MET A 82 15.01 -4.26 -0.04
C MET A 82 15.32 -4.33 -1.55
N VAL A 83 16.43 -3.72 -1.98
CA VAL A 83 16.87 -3.81 -3.40
C VAL A 83 17.11 -5.27 -3.80
N LYS A 84 17.88 -6.02 -3.01
CA LYS A 84 18.12 -7.45 -3.28
C LYS A 84 16.82 -8.27 -3.32
N LEU A 85 15.89 -7.97 -2.42
CA LEU A 85 14.60 -8.64 -2.34
C LEU A 85 13.75 -8.42 -3.60
N VAL A 86 13.66 -7.17 -4.07
CA VAL A 86 12.87 -6.86 -5.27
C VAL A 86 13.52 -7.38 -6.54
N GLU A 87 14.85 -7.42 -6.61
CA GLU A 87 15.59 -8.06 -7.69
C GLU A 87 15.31 -9.58 -7.75
N LEU A 88 15.35 -10.24 -6.59
CA LEU A 88 15.05 -11.68 -6.48
C LEU A 88 13.65 -12.02 -6.99
N PHE A 89 12.66 -11.17 -6.68
CA PHE A 89 11.27 -11.36 -7.10
C PHE A 89 10.96 -10.78 -8.47
N GLY A 90 11.91 -10.12 -9.13
CA GLY A 90 11.72 -9.50 -10.44
C GLY A 90 10.70 -8.36 -10.44
N VAL A 91 10.62 -7.62 -9.35
CA VAL A 91 9.64 -6.55 -9.13
C VAL A 91 10.27 -5.19 -9.42
N LYS A 92 9.56 -4.33 -10.13
CA LYS A 92 9.94 -2.91 -10.24
C LYS A 92 9.63 -2.21 -8.93
N TYR A 93 10.48 -1.27 -8.53
CA TYR A 93 10.30 -0.49 -7.30
C TYR A 93 10.56 1.00 -7.53
N ARG A 94 10.02 1.82 -6.67
CA ARG A 94 10.25 3.26 -6.68
C ARG A 94 11.49 3.57 -5.85
N LYS A 95 12.48 4.18 -6.49
CA LYS A 95 13.75 4.54 -5.84
C LYS A 95 13.57 5.63 -4.78
N ASP A 96 12.55 6.49 -4.93
CA ASP A 96 12.22 7.55 -3.99
C ASP A 96 11.68 7.05 -2.63
N PHE A 97 11.39 5.76 -2.52
CA PHE A 97 11.03 5.13 -1.24
C PHE A 97 12.23 4.61 -0.44
N LEU A 98 13.43 4.68 -1.00
CA LEU A 98 14.65 4.14 -0.41
C LEU A 98 15.69 5.25 -0.23
N ASP A 99 16.36 5.25 0.92
CA ASP A 99 17.49 6.13 1.25
C ASP A 99 18.82 5.48 0.80
N LEU A 100 18.98 5.39 -0.50
CA LEU A 100 20.16 4.80 -1.10
C LEU A 100 21.20 5.85 -1.52
#